data_c84368489f87f71eff23c845b5c99fa9
#
_entry.id   c84368489f87f71eff23c845b5c99fa9
#
_cell.length_a   1.000
_cell.length_b   1.000
_cell.length_c   1.000
_cell.angle_alpha   90.00
_cell.angle_beta   90.00
_cell.angle_gamma   90.00
#
_symmetry.space_group_name_H-M   'P 1'
#
loop_
_entity.id
_entity.type
_entity.pdbx_description
1 polymer ?
#
loop_
_entity_poly.entity_id
_entity_poly.type
_entity_poly.pdbx_seq_one_letter_code
_entity_poly.pdbx_strand_id
1 'polypeptide(L)'
;MTSGRYLGELSRLALIAAANDGLFAPETADKLCALDTLSAADADAFGADPDCGAIAALAAAADADRKAAAMVIQGVFGRAAKAIVANIAAIVFLTDGAKNRYRPMVVAVDGSLFRYSTLLRPAVSEELEAFLVQKHQRYCVCKPVPNASAIGTAAASLLQG
;
A
#
# COMPACT_ATOMS: atom_id res chain seq x y z
N MET A 1 -5.54 -5.53 7.03
CA MET A 1 -4.36 -4.77 7.50
C MET A 1 -3.83 -3.79 6.43
N THR A 2 -4.71 -3.14 5.74
CA THR A 2 -4.37 -2.19 4.64
C THR A 2 -4.80 -0.75 4.95
N SER A 3 -5.20 -0.46 6.21
CA SER A 3 -5.50 0.92 6.60
C SER A 3 -4.20 1.70 6.84
N GLY A 4 -4.25 3.02 6.61
CA GLY A 4 -3.11 3.89 6.78
C GLY A 4 -2.41 3.79 8.14
N ARG A 5 -3.18 3.59 9.21
CA ARG A 5 -2.63 3.40 10.56
C ARG A 5 -1.70 2.18 10.66
N TYR A 6 -2.07 1.07 10.01
CA TYR A 6 -1.28 -0.15 10.10
C TYR A 6 -0.07 -0.17 9.17
N LEU A 7 -0.11 0.51 8.02
CA LEU A 7 1.03 0.52 7.10
C LEU A 7 2.23 1.29 7.66
N GLY A 8 1.98 2.39 8.36
CA GLY A 8 3.06 3.11 9.07
C GLY A 8 3.73 2.22 10.11
N GLU A 9 2.94 1.58 10.98
CA GLU A 9 3.46 0.69 12.02
C GLU A 9 4.14 -0.55 11.44
N LEU A 10 3.59 -1.15 10.38
CA LEU A 10 4.24 -2.28 9.69
C LEU A 10 5.58 -1.87 9.07
N SER A 11 5.66 -0.67 8.49
CA SER A 11 6.92 -0.14 7.94
C SER A 11 7.94 0.07 9.05
N ARG A 12 7.53 0.63 10.19
CA ARG A 12 8.39 0.78 11.38
C ARG A 12 8.94 -0.56 11.86
N LEU A 13 8.07 -1.54 12.06
CA LEU A 13 8.47 -2.86 12.52
C LEU A 13 9.37 -3.60 11.51
N ALA A 14 9.12 -3.42 10.21
CA ALA A 14 9.97 -4.00 9.17
C ALA A 14 11.36 -3.37 9.16
N LEU A 15 11.46 -2.04 9.37
CA LEU A 15 12.76 -1.35 9.49
C LEU A 15 13.53 -1.82 10.73
N ILE A 16 12.87 -1.98 11.88
CA ILE A 16 13.48 -2.50 13.11
C ILE A 16 13.97 -3.94 12.90
N ALA A 17 13.15 -4.79 12.28
CA ALA A 17 13.56 -6.16 11.98
C ALA A 17 14.81 -6.18 11.07
N ALA A 18 14.81 -5.38 10.01
CA ALA A 18 15.95 -5.27 9.11
C ALA A 18 17.21 -4.70 9.81
N ALA A 19 17.05 -3.79 10.78
CA ALA A 19 18.13 -3.29 11.60
C ALA A 19 18.72 -4.40 12.49
N ASN A 20 17.89 -5.19 13.14
CA ASN A 20 18.31 -6.33 13.94
C ASN A 20 18.99 -7.43 13.11
N ASP A 21 18.60 -7.58 11.85
CA ASP A 21 19.22 -8.52 10.90
C ASP A 21 20.54 -7.98 10.29
N GLY A 22 20.99 -6.78 10.70
CA GLY A 22 22.28 -6.21 10.28
C GLY A 22 22.26 -5.59 8.87
N LEU A 23 21.09 -5.19 8.35
CA LEU A 23 21.00 -4.57 7.03
C LEU A 23 21.61 -3.15 6.99
N PHE A 24 21.69 -2.46 8.12
CA PHE A 24 22.12 -1.08 8.25
C PHE A 24 23.42 -0.94 9.03
N ALA A 25 24.13 0.18 8.82
CA ALA A 25 25.24 0.55 9.68
C ALA A 25 24.80 0.66 11.16
N PRO A 26 25.66 0.33 12.14
CA PRO A 26 25.28 0.27 13.56
C PRO A 26 24.58 1.54 14.06
N GLU A 27 25.11 2.72 13.72
CA GLU A 27 24.52 4.01 14.11
C GLU A 27 23.12 4.22 13.55
N THR A 28 22.87 3.79 12.31
CA THR A 28 21.56 3.84 11.67
C THR A 28 20.60 2.84 12.32
N ALA A 29 21.09 1.63 12.59
CA ALA A 29 20.30 0.57 13.26
C ALA A 29 19.82 1.00 14.64
N ASP A 30 20.70 1.61 15.45
CA ASP A 30 20.34 2.13 16.78
C ASP A 30 19.22 3.19 16.70
N LYS A 31 19.32 4.10 15.74
CA LYS A 31 18.30 5.15 15.52
C LYS A 31 16.95 4.56 15.06
N LEU A 32 17.00 3.54 14.20
CA LEU A 32 15.78 2.85 13.74
C LEU A 32 15.13 2.03 14.86
N CYS A 33 15.92 1.35 15.69
CA CYS A 33 15.43 0.63 16.86
C CYS A 33 14.79 1.56 17.90
N ALA A 34 15.25 2.80 18.01
CA ALA A 34 14.69 3.82 18.89
C ALA A 34 13.47 4.55 18.31
N LEU A 35 13.02 4.20 17.10
CA LEU A 35 11.89 4.87 16.44
C LEU A 35 10.57 4.45 17.09
N ASP A 36 9.91 5.33 17.82
CA ASP A 36 8.66 5.05 18.54
C ASP A 36 7.44 4.93 17.62
N THR A 37 7.36 5.81 16.63
CA THR A 37 6.21 5.88 15.71
C THR A 37 6.64 6.19 14.29
N LEU A 38 5.90 5.69 13.32
CA LEU A 38 6.04 6.05 11.92
C LEU A 38 4.65 6.18 11.29
N SER A 39 4.35 7.35 10.75
CA SER A 39 3.09 7.52 10.01
C SER A 39 3.17 6.86 8.63
N ALA A 40 2.02 6.44 8.10
CA ALA A 40 1.97 5.90 6.75
C ALA A 40 2.33 6.97 5.69
N ALA A 41 2.06 8.23 5.96
CA ALA A 41 2.42 9.34 5.06
C ALA A 41 3.93 9.54 4.99
N ASP A 42 4.63 9.52 6.15
CA ASP A 42 6.09 9.63 6.18
C ASP A 42 6.76 8.41 5.57
N ALA A 43 6.22 7.21 5.82
CA ALA A 43 6.70 5.98 5.19
C ALA A 43 6.52 6.03 3.66
N ASP A 44 5.35 6.46 3.18
CA ASP A 44 5.07 6.61 1.75
C ASP A 44 6.01 7.62 1.09
N ALA A 45 6.14 8.80 1.69
CA ALA A 45 7.01 9.86 1.18
C ALA A 45 8.47 9.40 1.11
N PHE A 46 8.99 8.82 2.20
CA PHE A 46 10.37 8.34 2.24
C PHE A 46 10.62 7.15 1.29
N GLY A 47 9.68 6.23 1.21
CA GLY A 47 9.79 5.10 0.28
C GLY A 47 9.76 5.52 -1.20
N ALA A 48 9.08 6.64 -1.51
CA ALA A 48 9.07 7.22 -2.85
C ALA A 48 10.33 8.05 -3.14
N ASP A 49 10.80 8.79 -2.15
CA ASP A 49 12.00 9.64 -2.22
C ASP A 49 12.80 9.55 -0.91
N PRO A 50 13.89 8.76 -0.88
CA PRO A 50 14.72 8.62 0.31
C PRO A 50 15.40 9.91 0.79
N ASP A 51 15.44 10.94 -0.04
CA ASP A 51 16.06 12.23 0.26
C ASP A 51 15.07 13.27 0.82
N CYS A 52 13.78 12.93 0.89
CA CYS A 52 12.73 13.85 1.34
C CYS A 52 12.80 14.22 2.85
N GLY A 53 13.66 13.55 3.65
CA GLY A 53 13.81 13.83 5.08
C GLY A 53 12.61 13.47 5.96
N ALA A 54 11.61 12.76 5.43
CA ALA A 54 10.38 12.41 6.16
C ALA A 54 10.62 11.54 7.41
N ILE A 55 11.71 10.76 7.43
CA ILE A 55 12.11 9.94 8.59
C ILE A 55 13.37 10.55 9.21
N ALA A 56 13.19 11.32 10.30
CA ALA A 56 14.29 12.02 10.97
C ALA A 56 15.42 11.10 11.42
N ALA A 57 15.13 9.87 11.82
CA ALA A 57 16.12 8.86 12.20
C ALA A 57 17.11 8.54 11.05
N LEU A 58 16.71 8.74 9.80
CA LEU A 58 17.49 8.47 8.59
C LEU A 58 18.12 9.73 7.96
N ALA A 59 17.82 10.92 8.49
CA ALA A 59 18.26 12.18 7.88
C ALA A 59 19.79 12.29 7.72
N ALA A 60 20.56 11.74 8.68
CA ALA A 60 22.02 11.72 8.66
C ALA A 60 22.61 10.35 8.26
N ALA A 61 21.79 9.39 7.83
CA ALA A 61 22.25 8.08 7.44
C ALA A 61 23.00 8.11 6.10
N ALA A 62 23.88 7.13 5.88
CA ALA A 62 24.54 6.95 4.59
C ALA A 62 23.51 6.70 3.48
N ASP A 63 23.84 7.09 2.25
CA ASP A 63 22.98 6.92 1.08
C ASP A 63 22.55 5.45 0.86
N ALA A 64 23.46 4.51 1.11
CA ALA A 64 23.18 3.08 1.05
C ALA A 64 22.09 2.66 2.05
N ASP A 65 22.16 3.15 3.29
CA ASP A 65 21.18 2.85 4.33
C ASP A 65 19.82 3.47 4.02
N ARG A 66 19.79 4.72 3.51
CA ARG A 66 18.54 5.35 3.08
C ARG A 66 17.84 4.58 1.95
N LYS A 67 18.61 4.17 0.94
CA LYS A 67 18.09 3.35 -0.16
C LYS A 67 17.59 1.99 0.32
N ALA A 68 18.34 1.32 1.20
CA ALA A 68 17.91 0.06 1.79
C ALA A 68 16.62 0.21 2.60
N ALA A 69 16.50 1.25 3.42
CA ALA A 69 15.28 1.56 4.17
C ALA A 69 14.08 1.83 3.25
N ALA A 70 14.27 2.58 2.17
CA ALA A 70 13.22 2.81 1.17
C ALA A 70 12.76 1.50 0.51
N MET A 71 13.68 0.59 0.18
CA MET A 71 13.33 -0.72 -0.37
C MET A 71 12.52 -1.58 0.62
N VAL A 72 12.85 -1.55 1.92
CA VAL A 72 12.07 -2.24 2.95
C VAL A 72 10.64 -1.70 2.99
N ILE A 73 10.47 -0.37 3.00
CA ILE A 73 9.16 0.28 2.98
C ILE A 73 8.38 -0.06 1.71
N GLN A 74 9.01 0.05 0.54
CA GLN A 74 8.40 -0.34 -0.73
C GLN A 74 7.92 -1.80 -0.72
N GLY A 75 8.68 -2.70 -0.10
CA GLY A 75 8.28 -4.09 0.11
C GLY A 75 7.01 -4.23 0.94
N VAL A 76 6.84 -3.44 2.00
CA VAL A 76 5.63 -3.42 2.84
C VAL A 76 4.42 -2.94 2.03
N PHE A 77 4.57 -1.84 1.28
CA PHE A 77 3.50 -1.30 0.44
C PHE A 77 3.13 -2.25 -0.72
N GLY A 78 4.12 -2.89 -1.32
CA GLY A 78 3.90 -3.92 -2.36
C GLY A 78 3.13 -5.13 -1.84
N ARG A 79 3.43 -5.61 -0.62
CA ARG A 79 2.64 -6.67 0.02
C ARG A 79 1.20 -6.23 0.30
N ALA A 80 1.01 -4.99 0.74
CA ALA A 80 -0.34 -4.44 0.95
C ALA A 80 -1.12 -4.37 -0.37
N ALA A 81 -0.48 -3.95 -1.46
CA ALA A 81 -1.09 -3.93 -2.79
C ALA A 81 -1.53 -5.33 -3.23
N LYS A 82 -0.68 -6.34 -3.08
CA LYS A 82 -1.02 -7.73 -3.38
C LYS A 82 -2.21 -8.24 -2.56
N ALA A 83 -2.27 -7.91 -1.28
CA ALA A 83 -3.39 -8.28 -0.42
C ALA A 83 -4.71 -7.62 -0.88
N ILE A 84 -4.67 -6.35 -1.28
CA ILE A 84 -5.83 -5.63 -1.83
C ILE A 84 -6.29 -6.33 -3.12
N VAL A 85 -5.37 -6.59 -4.05
CA VAL A 85 -5.70 -7.22 -5.33
C VAL A 85 -6.22 -8.64 -5.14
N ALA A 86 -5.68 -9.40 -4.20
CA ALA A 86 -6.21 -10.73 -3.88
C ALA A 86 -7.68 -10.69 -3.42
N ASN A 87 -8.05 -9.71 -2.59
CA ASN A 87 -9.45 -9.52 -2.18
C ASN A 87 -10.35 -9.11 -3.36
N ILE A 88 -9.89 -8.20 -4.23
CA ILE A 88 -10.62 -7.80 -5.43
C ILE A 88 -10.80 -9.01 -6.36
N ALA A 89 -9.74 -9.77 -6.57
CA ALA A 89 -9.76 -10.96 -7.41
C ALA A 89 -10.75 -12.01 -6.91
N ALA A 90 -10.80 -12.24 -5.59
CA ALA A 90 -11.77 -13.14 -4.99
C ALA A 90 -13.21 -12.73 -5.33
N ILE A 91 -13.56 -11.44 -5.22
CA ILE A 91 -14.90 -10.94 -5.59
C ILE A 91 -15.14 -11.11 -7.09
N VAL A 92 -14.16 -10.76 -7.92
CA VAL A 92 -14.26 -10.88 -9.39
C VAL A 92 -14.55 -12.31 -9.82
N PHE A 93 -13.84 -13.28 -9.23
CA PHE A 93 -14.02 -14.69 -9.55
C PHE A 93 -15.33 -15.27 -8.99
N LEU A 94 -15.69 -14.92 -7.75
CA LEU A 94 -16.94 -15.35 -7.14
C LEU A 94 -18.20 -14.85 -7.90
N THR A 95 -18.12 -13.62 -8.44
CA THR A 95 -19.23 -13.04 -9.22
C THR A 95 -19.16 -13.36 -10.71
N ASP A 96 -18.11 -14.06 -11.14
CA ASP A 96 -17.77 -14.28 -12.55
C ASP A 96 -17.79 -12.99 -13.39
N GLY A 97 -17.45 -11.87 -12.75
CA GLY A 97 -17.53 -10.50 -13.28
C GLY A 97 -16.32 -10.06 -14.08
N ALA A 98 -16.30 -8.78 -14.44
CA ALA A 98 -15.17 -8.08 -15.05
C ALA A 98 -14.65 -8.66 -16.39
N LYS A 99 -15.50 -9.33 -17.18
CA LYS A 99 -15.12 -9.98 -18.45
C LYS A 99 -15.01 -9.02 -19.63
N ASN A 100 -15.64 -7.86 -19.54
CA ASN A 100 -15.73 -6.94 -20.66
C ASN A 100 -14.70 -5.82 -20.53
N ARG A 101 -13.73 -5.76 -21.46
CA ARG A 101 -12.69 -4.73 -21.48
C ARG A 101 -13.24 -3.30 -21.61
N TYR A 102 -14.34 -3.13 -22.35
CA TYR A 102 -14.96 -1.82 -22.58
C TYR A 102 -15.91 -1.39 -21.46
N ARG A 103 -16.23 -2.31 -20.54
CA ARG A 103 -17.04 -2.05 -19.34
C ARG A 103 -16.38 -2.72 -18.13
N PRO A 104 -15.22 -2.20 -17.68
CA PRO A 104 -14.50 -2.78 -16.55
C PRO A 104 -15.32 -2.65 -15.26
N MET A 105 -15.12 -3.59 -14.35
CA MET A 105 -15.67 -3.48 -13.00
C MET A 105 -15.00 -2.31 -12.28
N VAL A 106 -15.81 -1.41 -11.73
CA VAL A 106 -15.31 -0.29 -10.93
C VAL A 106 -15.31 -0.69 -9.46
N VAL A 107 -14.12 -0.65 -8.85
CA VAL A 107 -13.95 -0.83 -7.42
C VAL A 107 -13.85 0.55 -6.78
N ALA A 108 -14.88 0.93 -6.03
CA ALA A 108 -14.86 2.18 -5.27
C ALA A 108 -13.96 2.01 -4.04
N VAL A 109 -12.94 2.84 -3.93
CA VAL A 109 -11.98 2.80 -2.82
C VAL A 109 -12.15 4.06 -1.98
N ASP A 110 -12.43 3.87 -0.69
CA ASP A 110 -12.48 4.94 0.30
C ASP A 110 -11.21 4.92 1.14
N GLY A 111 -10.71 6.10 1.48
CA GLY A 111 -9.57 6.28 2.35
C GLY A 111 -8.50 7.20 1.78
N SER A 112 -7.96 8.03 2.68
CA SER A 112 -6.93 9.02 2.36
C SER A 112 -5.64 8.39 1.86
N LEU A 113 -5.26 7.25 2.43
CA LEU A 113 -4.03 6.56 2.02
C LEU A 113 -4.06 6.19 0.53
N PHE A 114 -5.10 5.50 0.05
CA PHE A 114 -5.18 5.14 -1.37
C PHE A 114 -5.25 6.36 -2.28
N ARG A 115 -5.90 7.44 -1.79
CA ARG A 115 -6.08 8.67 -2.58
C ARG A 115 -4.77 9.43 -2.77
N TYR A 116 -3.92 9.49 -1.76
CA TYR A 116 -2.75 10.36 -1.72
C TYR A 116 -1.41 9.63 -1.74
N SER A 117 -1.39 8.30 -1.54
CA SER A 117 -0.16 7.53 -1.56
C SER A 117 0.48 7.49 -2.94
N THR A 118 1.77 7.74 -2.96
CA THR A 118 2.63 7.66 -4.14
C THR A 118 3.13 6.25 -4.39
N LEU A 119 3.13 5.38 -3.37
CA LEU A 119 3.54 3.97 -3.47
C LEU A 119 2.36 3.02 -3.65
N LEU A 120 1.32 3.14 -2.80
CA LEU A 120 0.26 2.14 -2.76
C LEU A 120 -0.60 2.11 -4.03
N ARG A 121 -1.01 3.29 -4.50
CA ARG A 121 -1.91 3.39 -5.65
C ARG A 121 -1.28 2.86 -6.94
N PRO A 122 -0.05 3.22 -7.32
CA PRO A 122 0.63 2.62 -8.47
C PRO A 122 0.82 1.12 -8.29
N ALA A 123 1.28 0.65 -7.13
CA ALA A 123 1.48 -0.76 -6.85
C ALA A 123 0.18 -1.59 -6.99
N VAL A 124 -0.96 -1.06 -6.53
CA VAL A 124 -2.26 -1.72 -6.73
C VAL A 124 -2.63 -1.76 -8.22
N SER A 125 -2.39 -0.68 -8.97
CA SER A 125 -2.70 -0.64 -10.40
C SER A 125 -1.86 -1.62 -11.21
N GLU A 126 -0.57 -1.69 -10.92
CA GLU A 126 0.37 -2.64 -11.55
C GLU A 126 0.00 -4.09 -11.24
N GLU A 127 -0.32 -4.40 -9.98
CA GLU A 127 -0.69 -5.75 -9.56
C GLU A 127 -2.06 -6.16 -10.15
N LEU A 128 -3.04 -5.24 -10.25
CA LEU A 128 -4.31 -5.49 -10.94
C LEU A 128 -4.09 -5.82 -12.41
N GLU A 129 -3.26 -5.03 -13.09
CA GLU A 129 -2.93 -5.26 -14.50
C GLU A 129 -2.25 -6.62 -14.67
N ALA A 130 -1.19 -6.90 -13.90
CA ALA A 130 -0.43 -8.14 -14.03
C ALA A 130 -1.27 -9.37 -13.69
N PHE A 131 -2.05 -9.34 -12.59
CA PHE A 131 -2.77 -10.50 -12.13
C PHE A 131 -4.14 -10.66 -12.81
N LEU A 132 -4.99 -9.64 -12.80
CA LEU A 132 -6.35 -9.77 -13.33
C LEU A 132 -6.42 -9.62 -14.85
N VAL A 133 -5.72 -8.64 -15.42
CA VAL A 133 -5.82 -8.40 -16.87
C VAL A 133 -4.97 -9.38 -17.67
N GLN A 134 -3.67 -9.40 -17.42
CA GLN A 134 -2.75 -10.19 -18.25
C GLN A 134 -2.93 -11.69 -18.05
N LYS A 135 -3.09 -12.13 -16.79
CA LYS A 135 -3.18 -13.56 -16.48
C LYS A 135 -4.59 -14.13 -16.59
N HIS A 136 -5.62 -13.36 -16.25
CA HIS A 136 -7.00 -13.87 -16.15
C HIS A 136 -8.00 -13.18 -17.07
N GLN A 137 -7.60 -12.18 -17.85
CA GLN A 137 -8.47 -11.42 -18.77
C GLN A 137 -9.72 -10.84 -18.06
N ARG A 138 -9.51 -10.34 -16.83
CA ARG A 138 -10.54 -9.68 -16.01
C ARG A 138 -10.19 -8.21 -15.86
N TYR A 139 -11.12 -7.35 -16.15
CA TYR A 139 -10.90 -5.90 -16.28
C TYR A 139 -11.52 -5.16 -15.11
N CYS A 140 -10.67 -4.64 -14.21
CA CYS A 140 -11.07 -3.86 -13.04
C CYS A 140 -10.32 -2.54 -12.99
N VAL A 141 -10.98 -1.52 -12.45
CA VAL A 141 -10.36 -0.22 -12.17
C VAL A 141 -10.71 0.23 -10.75
N CYS A 142 -9.74 0.68 -9.99
CA CYS A 142 -9.95 1.30 -8.69
C CYS A 142 -10.18 2.80 -8.86
N LYS A 143 -11.27 3.31 -8.30
CA LYS A 143 -11.57 4.74 -8.29
C LYS A 143 -11.71 5.24 -6.85
N PRO A 144 -11.00 6.30 -6.46
CA PRO A 144 -11.21 6.92 -5.16
C PRO A 144 -12.59 7.59 -5.15
N VAL A 145 -13.44 7.16 -4.24
CA VAL A 145 -14.80 7.70 -4.07
C VAL A 145 -14.96 8.09 -2.60
N PRO A 146 -15.16 9.37 -2.28
CA PRO A 146 -15.43 9.79 -0.91
C PRO A 146 -16.68 9.13 -0.37
N ASN A 147 -16.62 8.65 0.88
CA ASN A 147 -17.74 7.97 1.57
C ASN A 147 -18.26 6.72 0.83
N ALA A 148 -17.43 6.05 0.04
CA ALA A 148 -17.82 4.86 -0.72
C ALA A 148 -18.44 3.78 0.18
N SER A 149 -17.92 3.59 1.38
CA SER A 149 -18.44 2.62 2.35
C SER A 149 -19.89 2.94 2.77
N ALA A 150 -20.18 4.20 3.06
CA ALA A 150 -21.54 4.62 3.45
C ALA A 150 -22.51 4.51 2.27
N ILE A 151 -22.10 4.93 1.07
CA ILE A 151 -22.88 4.82 -0.15
C ILE A 151 -23.17 3.35 -0.47
N GLY A 152 -22.16 2.49 -0.38
CA GLY A 152 -22.29 1.04 -0.62
C GLY A 152 -23.25 0.37 0.35
N THR A 153 -23.16 0.70 1.64
CA THR A 153 -24.08 0.18 2.66
C THR A 153 -25.52 0.62 2.39
N ALA A 154 -25.74 1.89 2.07
CA ALA A 154 -27.08 2.39 1.73
C ALA A 154 -27.64 1.72 0.48
N ALA A 155 -26.84 1.55 -0.57
CA ALA A 155 -27.24 0.86 -1.79
C ALA A 155 -27.59 -0.61 -1.51
N ALA A 156 -26.80 -1.32 -0.71
CA ALA A 156 -27.05 -2.71 -0.36
C ALA A 156 -28.35 -2.89 0.45
N SER A 157 -28.66 -1.96 1.36
CA SER A 157 -29.91 -2.00 2.12
C SER A 157 -31.16 -1.79 1.25
N LEU A 158 -31.06 -0.98 0.19
CA LEU A 158 -32.15 -0.77 -0.76
C LEU A 158 -32.40 -1.95 -1.69
N LEU A 159 -31.39 -2.80 -1.91
CA LEU A 159 -31.52 -3.99 -2.77
C LEU A 159 -32.05 -5.22 -2.02
N GLN A 160 -32.10 -5.17 -0.68
CA GLN A 160 -32.61 -6.26 0.16
C GLN A 160 -34.07 -6.07 0.60
N GLY A 161 -34.71 -4.96 0.29
CA GLY A 161 -36.13 -4.66 0.50
C GLY A 161 -36.88 -4.84 -0.79
#